data_ac5bc178e96e914e007f464b4ac351c3
#
_entry.id   ac5bc178e96e914e007f464b4ac351c3
#
_cell.length_a   1.000
_cell.length_b   1.000
_cell.length_c   1.000
_cell.angle_alpha   90.00
_cell.angle_beta   90.00
_cell.angle_gamma   90.00
#
_symmetry.space_group_name_H-M   'P 1'
#
loop_
_entity.id
_entity.type
_entity.pdbx_description
1 polymer ?
#
loop_
_entity_poly.entity_id
_entity_poly.type
_entity_poly.pdbx_seq_one_letter_code
_entity_poly.pdbx_strand_id
1 'polypeptide(L)'
;MRQSLALIALAATLGGPWLGSALAQQPLSADAALVRRQLEKRYDENRRAFFAKDLDAIMALRTDDFHTVTPDGLTHDRAEMRLMTQALLNGIDKWISTAFDIDSLTLEGDLARAIVRQHADRIALRADGQLHHVETWVTQRETWRKTPDGWKLYRVDSLRDQRRLVDGKPGS
;
A
#
# COMPACT_ATOMS: atom_id res chain seq x y z
N MET A 1 26.40 64.06 27.06
CA MET A 1 25.28 64.97 27.40
C MET A 1 23.98 64.36 26.93
N ARG A 2 22.99 64.25 27.83
CA ARG A 2 21.54 63.99 27.65
C ARG A 2 21.18 62.60 27.08
N GLN A 3 20.86 61.63 27.85
CA GLN A 3 19.60 61.27 28.54
C GLN A 3 18.32 61.61 27.78
N SER A 4 17.56 60.56 27.40
CA SER A 4 16.11 60.54 27.51
C SER A 4 15.60 59.10 27.60
N LEU A 5 14.97 58.83 28.73
CA LEU A 5 14.11 57.68 28.98
C LEU A 5 12.76 57.87 28.26
N ALA A 6 12.16 56.76 27.78
CA ALA A 6 10.70 56.58 27.73
C ALA A 6 10.44 55.08 27.52
N LEU A 7 9.99 54.44 28.49
CA LEU A 7 8.65 54.01 28.91
C LEU A 7 8.10 52.78 28.23
N ILE A 8 7.97 51.82 29.08
CA ILE A 8 7.30 50.51 29.08
C ILE A 8 5.90 50.56 28.46
N ALA A 9 5.60 49.59 27.57
CA ALA A 9 4.24 49.11 27.38
C ALA A 9 4.23 47.57 27.40
N LEU A 10 3.74 47.07 28.50
CA LEU A 10 3.43 45.67 28.77
C LEU A 10 2.18 45.28 27.96
N ALA A 11 2.30 44.49 26.90
CA ALA A 11 1.16 43.89 26.23
C ALA A 11 1.12 42.41 26.61
N ALA A 12 0.23 42.06 27.52
CA ALA A 12 -0.15 40.72 27.85
C ALA A 12 -0.93 40.13 26.64
N THR A 13 -0.31 39.26 25.89
CA THR A 13 -1.02 38.44 24.88
C THR A 13 -1.55 37.20 25.57
N LEU A 14 -2.86 37.19 25.70
CA LEU A 14 -3.67 36.08 26.13
C LEU A 14 -3.37 34.85 25.28
N GLY A 15 -2.91 33.77 25.92
CA GLY A 15 -2.78 32.46 25.33
C GLY A 15 -4.14 31.93 24.88
N GLY A 16 -4.39 31.97 23.59
CA GLY A 16 -5.51 31.24 22.99
C GLY A 16 -5.22 29.73 23.01
N PRO A 17 -6.22 28.89 23.30
CA PRO A 17 -6.04 27.44 23.22
C PRO A 17 -5.73 27.06 21.81
N TRP A 18 -4.62 26.39 21.60
CA TRP A 18 -4.31 25.69 20.35
C TRP A 18 -5.35 24.55 20.19
N LEU A 19 -6.44 24.85 19.47
CA LEU A 19 -7.34 23.84 18.97
C LEU A 19 -6.56 23.09 17.89
N GLY A 20 -5.87 22.01 18.30
CA GLY A 20 -5.36 21.02 17.38
C GLY A 20 -6.53 20.52 16.54
N SER A 21 -6.60 20.98 15.29
CA SER A 21 -7.52 20.43 14.31
C SER A 21 -7.13 18.98 14.10
N ALA A 22 -7.73 18.08 14.89
CA ALA A 22 -7.81 16.68 14.50
C ALA A 22 -8.50 16.70 13.14
N LEU A 23 -7.75 16.37 12.09
CA LEU A 23 -8.31 16.09 10.78
C LEU A 23 -9.23 14.87 10.97
N ALA A 24 -10.47 15.13 11.32
CA ALA A 24 -11.50 14.11 11.34
C ALA A 24 -11.55 13.54 9.91
N GLN A 25 -11.19 12.27 9.77
CA GLN A 25 -11.38 11.55 8.51
C GLN A 25 -12.86 11.68 8.14
N GLN A 26 -13.11 12.40 7.04
CA GLN A 26 -14.48 12.55 6.55
C GLN A 26 -15.04 11.15 6.28
N PRO A 27 -16.27 10.87 6.72
CA PRO A 27 -16.89 9.58 6.44
C PRO A 27 -16.93 9.36 4.92
N LEU A 28 -16.55 8.17 4.49
CA LEU A 28 -16.62 7.77 3.08
C LEU A 28 -18.08 7.93 2.60
N SER A 29 -18.26 8.38 1.34
CA SER A 29 -19.58 8.33 0.71
C SER A 29 -20.11 6.89 0.69
N ALA A 30 -21.42 6.71 0.58
CA ALA A 30 -22.03 5.37 0.52
C ALA A 30 -21.43 4.53 -0.62
N ASP A 31 -21.15 5.14 -1.76
CA ASP A 31 -20.53 4.49 -2.92
C ASP A 31 -19.08 4.08 -2.62
N ALA A 32 -18.29 4.96 -2.00
CA ALA A 32 -16.93 4.64 -1.62
C ALA A 32 -16.87 3.53 -0.57
N ALA A 33 -17.81 3.49 0.38
CA ALA A 33 -17.91 2.41 1.36
C ALA A 33 -18.30 1.07 0.69
N LEU A 34 -19.17 1.10 -0.32
CA LEU A 34 -19.50 -0.10 -1.10
C LEU A 34 -18.29 -0.60 -1.88
N VAL A 35 -17.60 0.29 -2.61
CA VAL A 35 -16.41 -0.08 -3.39
C VAL A 35 -15.31 -0.60 -2.46
N ARG A 36 -15.10 0.02 -1.30
CA ARG A 36 -14.13 -0.47 -0.30
C ARG A 36 -14.37 -1.95 0.03
N ARG A 37 -15.60 -2.34 0.38
CA ARG A 37 -15.95 -3.74 0.66
C ARG A 37 -15.71 -4.67 -0.53
N GLN A 38 -15.95 -4.17 -1.76
CA GLN A 38 -15.67 -4.94 -2.98
C GLN A 38 -14.16 -5.15 -3.18
N LEU A 39 -13.33 -4.14 -2.92
CA LEU A 39 -11.88 -4.26 -2.98
C LEU A 39 -11.33 -5.18 -1.87
N GLU A 40 -11.86 -5.09 -0.65
CA GLU A 40 -11.50 -6.00 0.45
C GLU A 40 -11.74 -7.46 0.05
N LYS A 41 -12.86 -7.75 -0.63
CA LYS A 41 -13.12 -9.08 -1.19
C LYS A 41 -12.06 -9.48 -2.23
N ARG A 42 -11.63 -8.55 -3.12
CA ARG A 42 -10.56 -8.81 -4.09
C ARG A 42 -9.22 -9.09 -3.41
N TYR A 43 -8.89 -8.41 -2.32
CA TYR A 43 -7.70 -8.72 -1.52
C TYR A 43 -7.78 -10.11 -0.89
N ASP A 44 -8.94 -10.53 -0.41
CA ASP A 44 -9.13 -11.89 0.09
C ASP A 44 -8.98 -12.95 -1.00
N GLU A 45 -9.48 -12.69 -2.21
CA GLU A 45 -9.28 -13.56 -3.37
C GLU A 45 -7.79 -13.64 -3.73
N ASN A 46 -7.10 -12.50 -3.79
CA ASN A 46 -5.67 -12.42 -4.07
C ASN A 46 -4.85 -13.16 -3.01
N ARG A 47 -5.17 -12.98 -1.73
CA ARG A 47 -4.54 -13.70 -0.63
C ARG A 47 -4.67 -15.21 -0.78
N ARG A 48 -5.89 -15.72 -1.05
CA ARG A 48 -6.12 -17.16 -1.26
C ARG A 48 -5.30 -17.69 -2.44
N ALA A 49 -5.25 -16.94 -3.55
CA ALA A 49 -4.47 -17.32 -4.73
C ALA A 49 -2.96 -17.38 -4.42
N PHE A 50 -2.42 -16.41 -3.66
CA PHE A 50 -1.02 -16.46 -3.21
C PHE A 50 -0.73 -17.65 -2.31
N PHE A 51 -1.60 -17.96 -1.34
CA PHE A 51 -1.44 -19.10 -0.45
C PHE A 51 -1.52 -20.43 -1.19
N ALA A 52 -2.36 -20.52 -2.22
CA ALA A 52 -2.46 -21.68 -3.12
C ALA A 52 -1.32 -21.74 -4.14
N LYS A 53 -0.48 -20.70 -4.24
CA LYS A 53 0.52 -20.50 -5.30
C LYS A 53 -0.09 -20.58 -6.71
N ASP A 54 -1.35 -20.18 -6.85
CA ASP A 54 -2.11 -20.17 -8.09
C ASP A 54 -1.85 -18.88 -8.88
N LEU A 55 -0.84 -18.94 -9.76
CA LEU A 55 -0.44 -17.81 -10.58
C LEU A 55 -1.56 -17.32 -11.50
N ASP A 56 -2.37 -18.24 -12.05
CA ASP A 56 -3.44 -17.86 -12.97
C ASP A 56 -4.56 -17.12 -12.24
N ALA A 57 -4.96 -17.58 -11.06
CA ALA A 57 -5.90 -16.87 -10.20
C ALA A 57 -5.37 -15.48 -9.76
N ILE A 58 -4.08 -15.39 -9.42
CA ILE A 58 -3.43 -14.10 -9.13
C ILE A 58 -3.54 -13.17 -10.33
N MET A 59 -3.21 -13.63 -11.54
CA MET A 59 -3.24 -12.80 -12.74
C MET A 59 -4.65 -12.50 -13.24
N ALA A 60 -5.66 -13.31 -12.93
CA ALA A 60 -7.07 -13.05 -13.27
C ALA A 60 -7.66 -11.82 -12.55
N LEU A 61 -7.10 -11.45 -11.40
CA LEU A 61 -7.48 -10.24 -10.66
C LEU A 61 -6.91 -8.95 -11.26
N ARG A 62 -6.12 -9.03 -12.32
CA ARG A 62 -5.47 -7.91 -13.00
C ARG A 62 -6.09 -7.68 -14.37
N THR A 63 -6.08 -6.43 -14.83
CA THR A 63 -6.49 -6.12 -16.22
C THR A 63 -5.45 -6.61 -17.21
N ASP A 64 -5.82 -6.71 -18.50
CA ASP A 64 -4.89 -7.13 -19.55
C ASP A 64 -3.75 -6.12 -19.77
N ASP A 65 -4.03 -4.84 -19.55
CA ASP A 65 -3.08 -3.73 -19.58
C ASP A 65 -2.50 -3.37 -18.21
N PHE A 66 -2.53 -4.33 -17.27
CA PHE A 66 -1.93 -4.15 -15.94
C PHE A 66 -0.45 -3.83 -16.01
N HIS A 67 0.00 -2.89 -15.20
CA HIS A 67 1.41 -2.55 -15.05
C HIS A 67 1.75 -2.06 -13.64
N THR A 68 3.02 -2.13 -13.29
CA THR A 68 3.56 -1.55 -12.05
C THR A 68 4.59 -0.49 -12.38
N VAL A 69 4.73 0.50 -11.50
CA VAL A 69 5.76 1.53 -11.58
C VAL A 69 6.55 1.52 -10.28
N THR A 70 7.86 1.32 -10.39
CA THR A 70 8.78 1.32 -9.24
C THR A 70 9.09 2.75 -8.77
N PRO A 71 9.66 2.96 -7.57
CA PRO A 71 9.99 4.29 -7.06
C PRO A 71 10.99 5.08 -7.92
N ASP A 72 11.82 4.40 -8.71
CA ASP A 72 12.76 4.98 -9.68
C ASP A 72 12.17 5.19 -11.07
N GLY A 73 10.89 4.86 -11.26
CA GLY A 73 10.13 5.12 -12.48
C GLY A 73 10.18 3.99 -13.52
N LEU A 74 10.80 2.84 -13.23
CA LEU A 74 10.73 1.69 -14.12
C LEU A 74 9.30 1.15 -14.15
N THR A 75 8.85 0.78 -15.35
CA THR A 75 7.53 0.19 -15.58
C THR A 75 7.69 -1.27 -15.96
N HIS A 76 6.93 -2.13 -15.29
CA HIS A 76 6.82 -3.54 -15.65
C HIS A 76 5.39 -3.82 -16.09
N ASP A 77 5.25 -4.41 -17.26
CA ASP A 77 3.96 -4.79 -17.81
C ASP A 77 3.41 -6.10 -17.18
N ARG A 78 2.22 -6.50 -17.63
CA ARG A 78 1.54 -7.69 -17.13
C ARG A 78 2.34 -8.97 -17.35
N ALA A 79 3.05 -9.09 -18.48
CA ALA A 79 3.83 -10.29 -18.82
C ALA A 79 5.08 -10.38 -17.92
N GLU A 80 5.80 -9.28 -17.74
CA GLU A 80 6.95 -9.19 -16.83
C GLU A 80 6.51 -9.46 -15.39
N MET A 81 5.39 -8.87 -14.95
CA MET A 81 4.85 -9.10 -13.60
C MET A 81 4.42 -10.55 -13.39
N ARG A 82 3.93 -11.24 -14.42
CA ARG A 82 3.65 -12.67 -14.36
C ARG A 82 4.91 -13.47 -14.09
N LEU A 83 6.00 -13.20 -14.81
CA LEU A 83 7.30 -13.86 -14.60
C LEU A 83 7.88 -13.58 -13.21
N MET A 84 7.82 -12.33 -12.77
CA MET A 84 8.29 -11.94 -11.43
C MET A 84 7.46 -12.60 -10.32
N THR A 85 6.14 -12.68 -10.49
CA THR A 85 5.25 -13.36 -9.54
C THR A 85 5.54 -14.86 -9.51
N GLN A 86 5.74 -15.51 -10.66
CA GLN A 86 6.12 -16.92 -10.71
C GLN A 86 7.44 -17.18 -9.99
N ALA A 87 8.46 -16.34 -10.22
CA ALA A 87 9.75 -16.47 -9.54
C ALA A 87 9.60 -16.29 -8.01
N LEU A 88 8.79 -15.32 -7.58
CA LEU A 88 8.45 -15.14 -6.17
C LEU A 88 7.80 -16.39 -5.57
N LEU A 89 6.77 -16.93 -6.22
CA LEU A 89 6.04 -18.11 -5.74
C LEU A 89 6.94 -19.35 -5.66
N ASN A 90 7.86 -19.53 -6.60
CA ASN A 90 8.83 -20.63 -6.61
C ASN A 90 9.81 -20.53 -5.43
N GLY A 91 10.18 -19.31 -5.02
CA GLY A 91 11.08 -19.08 -3.88
C GLY A 91 10.40 -19.16 -2.52
N ILE A 92 9.06 -19.19 -2.45
CA ILE A 92 8.35 -19.29 -1.17
C ILE A 92 8.11 -20.77 -0.83
N ASP A 93 8.61 -21.19 0.33
CA ASP A 93 8.27 -22.49 0.90
C ASP A 93 6.85 -22.45 1.49
N LYS A 94 6.61 -21.53 2.40
CA LYS A 94 5.33 -21.42 3.13
C LYS A 94 4.93 -19.96 3.33
N TRP A 95 3.67 -19.63 3.05
CA TRP A 95 3.02 -18.41 3.53
C TRP A 95 2.59 -18.57 4.98
N ILE A 96 2.89 -17.59 5.83
CA ILE A 96 2.45 -17.52 7.22
C ILE A 96 1.22 -16.63 7.32
N SER A 97 1.36 -15.37 6.85
CA SER A 97 0.25 -14.42 6.79
C SER A 97 0.43 -13.38 5.70
N THR A 98 -0.67 -12.75 5.29
CA THR A 98 -0.65 -11.51 4.52
C THR A 98 -1.88 -10.68 4.86
N ALA A 99 -1.69 -9.37 4.97
CA ALA A 99 -2.73 -8.40 5.26
C ALA A 99 -2.66 -7.23 4.26
N PHE A 100 -3.82 -6.67 3.97
CA PHE A 100 -3.98 -5.47 3.14
C PHE A 100 -4.89 -4.50 3.87
N ASP A 101 -4.40 -3.32 4.15
CA ASP A 101 -5.15 -2.24 4.79
C ASP A 101 -5.31 -1.07 3.82
N ILE A 102 -6.55 -0.71 3.52
CA ILE A 102 -6.85 0.45 2.68
C ILE A 102 -6.83 1.70 3.59
N ASP A 103 -5.81 2.53 3.46
CA ASP A 103 -5.71 3.78 4.23
C ASP A 103 -6.60 4.89 3.66
N SER A 104 -6.67 4.99 2.33
CA SER A 104 -7.55 5.94 1.64
C SER A 104 -8.10 5.36 0.36
N LEU A 105 -9.27 5.86 -0.04
CA LEU A 105 -9.96 5.45 -1.28
C LEU A 105 -10.64 6.67 -1.90
N THR A 106 -10.40 6.89 -3.19
CA THR A 106 -11.11 7.88 -4.02
C THR A 106 -11.68 7.22 -5.26
N LEU A 107 -12.86 7.69 -5.69
CA LEU A 107 -13.54 7.18 -6.89
C LEU A 107 -13.52 8.24 -7.99
N GLU A 108 -13.18 7.85 -9.20
CA GLU A 108 -13.17 8.71 -10.39
C GLU A 108 -13.78 7.91 -11.56
N GLY A 109 -15.08 8.02 -11.76
CA GLY A 109 -15.80 7.23 -12.76
C GLY A 109 -15.64 5.72 -12.50
N ASP A 110 -15.09 5.00 -13.46
CA ASP A 110 -14.83 3.56 -13.37
C ASP A 110 -13.48 3.22 -12.72
N LEU A 111 -12.81 4.19 -12.12
CA LEU A 111 -11.55 4.00 -11.42
C LEU A 111 -11.72 4.19 -9.92
N ALA A 112 -11.07 3.33 -9.16
CA ALA A 112 -10.88 3.47 -7.72
C ALA A 112 -9.38 3.55 -7.42
N ARG A 113 -8.96 4.64 -6.76
CA ARG A 113 -7.56 4.82 -6.34
C ARG A 113 -7.47 4.64 -4.84
N ALA A 114 -6.59 3.75 -4.42
CA ALA A 114 -6.37 3.43 -3.01
C ALA A 114 -4.91 3.62 -2.62
N ILE A 115 -4.67 4.10 -1.40
CA ILE A 115 -3.39 3.91 -0.72
C ILE A 115 -3.56 2.68 0.15
N VAL A 116 -2.65 1.73 -0.02
CA VAL A 116 -2.74 0.41 0.60
C VAL A 116 -1.45 0.09 1.31
N ARG A 117 -1.55 -0.31 2.57
CA ARG A 117 -0.45 -0.94 3.30
C ARG A 117 -0.58 -2.44 3.18
N GLN A 118 0.48 -3.07 2.74
CA GLN A 118 0.57 -4.52 2.67
C GLN A 118 1.62 -5.02 3.66
N HIS A 119 1.28 -6.05 4.41
CA HIS A 119 2.22 -6.86 5.19
C HIS A 119 2.18 -8.28 4.64
N ALA A 120 3.35 -8.88 4.47
CA ALA A 120 3.49 -10.28 4.06
C ALA A 120 4.57 -10.96 4.89
N ASP A 121 4.21 -12.13 5.41
CA ASP A 121 5.02 -12.96 6.28
C ASP A 121 5.11 -14.38 5.69
N ARG A 122 6.34 -14.90 5.50
CA ARG A 122 6.57 -16.15 4.79
C ARG A 122 7.92 -16.77 5.13
N ILE A 123 8.03 -18.09 4.90
CA ILE A 123 9.32 -18.79 4.81
C ILE A 123 9.70 -18.86 3.34
N ALA A 124 10.91 -18.41 3.02
CA ALA A 124 11.39 -18.33 1.64
C ALA A 124 12.83 -18.79 1.49
N LEU A 125 13.10 -19.46 0.37
CA LEU A 125 14.45 -19.82 -0.06
C LEU A 125 15.19 -18.56 -0.50
N ARG A 126 16.40 -18.36 0.00
CA ARG A 126 17.25 -17.23 -0.34
C ARG A 126 18.45 -17.68 -1.20
N ALA A 127 19.23 -16.69 -1.67
CA ALA A 127 20.36 -16.92 -2.54
C ALA A 127 21.49 -17.78 -1.91
N ASP A 128 21.54 -17.87 -0.58
CA ASP A 128 22.44 -18.75 0.17
C ASP A 128 21.97 -20.23 0.19
N GLY A 129 20.85 -20.53 -0.44
CA GLY A 129 20.27 -21.86 -0.46
C GLY A 129 19.56 -22.29 0.82
N GLN A 130 19.36 -21.36 1.78
CA GLN A 130 18.70 -21.64 3.05
C GLN A 130 17.26 -21.06 3.07
N LEU A 131 16.41 -21.68 3.89
CA LEU A 131 15.08 -21.16 4.20
C LEU A 131 15.18 -20.13 5.31
N HIS A 132 14.60 -18.95 5.05
CA HIS A 132 14.58 -17.84 5.99
C HIS A 132 13.17 -17.37 6.25
N HIS A 133 12.91 -16.86 7.44
CA HIS A 133 11.72 -16.12 7.77
C HIS A 133 11.82 -14.71 7.17
N VAL A 134 10.88 -14.35 6.30
CA VAL A 134 10.92 -13.08 5.58
C VAL A 134 9.61 -12.34 5.79
N GLU A 135 9.71 -11.17 6.40
CA GLU A 135 8.61 -10.22 6.54
C GLU A 135 8.83 -9.00 5.66
N THR A 136 7.77 -8.53 5.02
CA THR A 136 7.80 -7.32 4.18
C THR A 136 6.61 -6.43 4.47
N TRP A 137 6.85 -5.13 4.58
CA TRP A 137 5.84 -4.08 4.64
C TRP A 137 6.03 -3.16 3.45
N VAL A 138 4.95 -2.86 2.78
CA VAL A 138 4.95 -1.99 1.59
C VAL A 138 3.75 -1.08 1.65
N THR A 139 3.97 0.21 1.41
CA THR A 139 2.88 1.14 1.11
C THR A 139 2.89 1.41 -0.39
N GLN A 140 1.74 1.25 -1.03
CA GLN A 140 1.62 1.42 -2.48
C GLN A 140 0.33 2.16 -2.82
N ARG A 141 0.34 2.86 -3.97
CA ARG A 141 -0.86 3.39 -4.59
C ARG A 141 -1.36 2.39 -5.61
N GLU A 142 -2.61 2.00 -5.47
CA GLU A 142 -3.27 1.09 -6.39
C GLU A 142 -4.37 1.82 -7.16
N THR A 143 -4.45 1.56 -8.45
CA THR A 143 -5.59 1.95 -9.28
C THR A 143 -6.31 0.70 -9.72
N TRP A 144 -7.58 0.61 -9.34
CA TRP A 144 -8.49 -0.45 -9.72
C TRP A 144 -9.45 0.07 -10.79
N ARG A 145 -9.76 -0.77 -11.78
CA ARG A 145 -10.72 -0.46 -12.85
C ARG A 145 -11.93 -1.37 -12.71
N LYS A 146 -13.11 -0.76 -12.81
CA LYS A 146 -14.37 -1.50 -12.88
C LYS A 146 -14.50 -2.16 -14.24
N THR A 147 -14.79 -3.46 -14.25
CA THR A 147 -15.00 -4.28 -15.44
C THR A 147 -16.32 -5.05 -15.31
N PRO A 148 -16.83 -5.72 -16.37
CA PRO A 148 -17.99 -6.59 -16.23
C PRO A 148 -17.84 -7.68 -15.16
N ASP A 149 -16.59 -8.17 -14.95
CA ASP A 149 -16.26 -9.20 -13.95
C ASP A 149 -15.98 -8.60 -12.54
N GLY A 150 -16.25 -7.32 -12.34
CA GLY A 150 -15.97 -6.58 -11.11
C GLY A 150 -14.66 -5.79 -11.16
N TRP A 151 -14.15 -5.40 -10.00
CA TRP A 151 -12.92 -4.60 -9.92
C TRP A 151 -11.70 -5.45 -10.24
N LYS A 152 -10.83 -4.97 -11.14
CA LYS A 152 -9.53 -5.55 -11.46
C LYS A 152 -8.42 -4.52 -11.24
N LEU A 153 -7.30 -4.98 -10.72
CA LEU A 153 -6.13 -4.14 -10.49
C LEU A 153 -5.52 -3.75 -11.84
N TYR A 154 -5.45 -2.44 -12.08
CA TYR A 154 -4.96 -1.85 -13.33
C TYR A 154 -3.52 -1.39 -13.21
N ARG A 155 -3.19 -0.73 -12.08
CA ARG A 155 -1.86 -0.14 -11.87
C ARG A 155 -1.48 -0.17 -10.41
N VAL A 156 -0.19 -0.41 -10.15
CA VAL A 156 0.44 -0.27 -8.84
C VAL A 156 1.64 0.68 -8.96
N ASP A 157 1.63 1.75 -8.20
CA ASP A 157 2.80 2.59 -7.99
C ASP A 157 3.40 2.23 -6.63
N SER A 158 4.62 1.72 -6.61
CA SER A 158 5.33 1.42 -5.37
C SER A 158 5.79 2.73 -4.73
N LEU A 159 5.38 2.95 -3.49
CA LEU A 159 5.85 4.08 -2.68
C LEU A 159 7.14 3.67 -1.95
N ARG A 160 7.92 4.65 -1.48
CA ARG A 160 9.28 4.41 -0.95
C ARG A 160 9.34 3.72 0.42
N ASP A 161 8.20 3.54 1.09
CA ASP A 161 8.13 2.98 2.44
C ASP A 161 8.15 1.44 2.41
N GLN A 162 9.27 0.90 1.90
CA GLN A 162 9.47 -0.55 1.91
C GLN A 162 10.36 -0.94 3.07
N ARG A 163 9.87 -1.86 3.90
CA ARG A 163 10.64 -2.46 4.98
C ARG A 163 10.67 -3.97 4.78
N ARG A 164 11.85 -4.56 4.94
CA ARG A 164 12.04 -6.01 4.92
C ARG A 164 12.82 -6.45 6.15
N LEU A 165 12.38 -7.53 6.77
CA LEU A 165 13.16 -8.27 7.77
C LEU A 165 13.44 -9.67 7.23
N VAL A 166 14.64 -10.17 7.55
CA VAL A 166 15.05 -11.56 7.34
C VAL A 166 15.52 -12.08 8.69
N ASP A 167 14.87 -13.11 9.21
CA ASP A 167 15.10 -13.66 10.56
C ASP A 167 15.09 -12.57 11.65
N GLY A 168 14.14 -11.63 11.54
CA GLY A 168 13.95 -10.51 12.46
C GLY A 168 14.97 -9.37 12.33
N LYS A 169 15.92 -9.44 11.38
CA LYS A 169 16.94 -8.40 11.14
C LYS A 169 16.64 -7.64 9.85
N PRO A 170 17.01 -6.34 9.74
CA PRO A 170 16.89 -5.61 8.49
C PRO A 170 17.55 -6.37 7.34
N GLY A 171 16.76 -6.68 6.29
CA GLY A 171 17.23 -7.38 5.11
C GLY A 171 17.62 -6.40 3.99
N SER A 172 18.71 -6.70 3.31
CA SER A 172 19.07 -6.06 2.04
C SER A 172 18.28 -6.67 0.88
#